data_3560a25549e5563d0c2cff2f1e431a53
#
_entry.id   3560a25549e5563d0c2cff2f1e431a53
#
_cell.length_a   1.000
_cell.length_b   1.000
_cell.length_c   1.000
_cell.angle_alpha   90.00
_cell.angle_beta   90.00
_cell.angle_gamma   90.00
#
_symmetry.space_group_name_H-M   'P 1'
#
loop_
_entity.id
_entity.type
_entity.pdbx_description
1 polymer ?
#
loop_
_entity_poly.entity_id
_entity_poly.type
_entity_poly.pdbx_seq_one_letter_code
_entity_poly.pdbx_strand_id
1 'polypeptide(L)'
;MTTRRQSDGAIVVDVRGTLDAATVDALREALLSTLHAERPVSMIVDLTFVTFMDSMGIGALVTGYNAARETGTRFVLRNPSEFVHRQLRVTGLTEMFGLSQTAGSAQPHTP
;
A
#
# COMPACT_ATOMS: atom_id res chain seq x y z
N MET A 1 -1.97 -13.00 3.78
CA MET A 1 -1.97 -11.59 4.19
C MET A 1 -2.02 -11.53 5.70
N THR A 2 -1.11 -10.82 6.30
CA THR A 2 -1.02 -10.74 7.75
C THR A 2 -0.86 -9.29 8.17
N THR A 3 -1.22 -9.00 9.43
CA THR A 3 -1.03 -7.67 9.98
C THR A 3 -0.19 -7.76 11.25
N ARG A 4 0.64 -6.73 11.47
CA ARG A 4 1.49 -6.64 12.67
C ARG A 4 1.40 -5.23 13.23
N ARG A 5 1.19 -5.13 14.54
CA ARG A 5 1.23 -3.84 15.21
C ARG A 5 2.65 -3.54 15.64
N GLN A 6 3.11 -2.33 15.39
CA GLN A 6 4.43 -1.90 15.84
C GLN A 6 4.30 -1.05 17.11
N SER A 7 5.41 -0.91 17.82
CA SER A 7 5.40 -0.20 19.10
C SER A 7 5.12 1.29 18.94
N ASP A 8 5.33 1.83 17.74
CA ASP A 8 5.11 3.26 17.47
C ASP A 8 3.67 3.57 17.06
N GLY A 9 2.78 2.59 17.11
CA GLY A 9 1.38 2.78 16.75
C GLY A 9 1.07 2.52 15.31
N ALA A 10 2.07 2.14 14.50
CA ALA A 10 1.85 1.77 13.12
C ALA A 10 1.39 0.33 13.02
N ILE A 11 0.63 0.02 11.96
CA ILE A 11 0.27 -1.36 11.64
C ILE A 11 0.81 -1.65 10.25
N VAL A 12 1.52 -2.77 10.13
CA VAL A 12 2.05 -3.24 8.86
C VAL A 12 1.13 -4.31 8.32
N VAL A 13 0.65 -4.12 7.09
CA VAL A 13 -0.14 -5.13 6.39
C VAL A 13 0.78 -5.76 5.35
N ASP A 14 1.10 -7.03 5.55
CA ASP A 14 2.01 -7.78 4.71
C ASP A 14 1.20 -8.50 3.64
N VAL A 15 1.36 -8.11 2.38
CA VAL A 15 0.59 -8.64 1.27
C VAL A 15 1.50 -9.48 0.40
N ARG A 16 1.00 -10.66 -0.05
CA ARG A 16 1.81 -11.58 -0.83
C ARG A 16 1.04 -12.09 -2.03
N GLY A 17 1.77 -12.42 -3.09
CA GLY A 17 1.20 -13.04 -4.27
C GLY A 17 0.64 -12.03 -5.25
N THR A 18 -0.43 -12.40 -5.92
CA THR A 18 -1.04 -11.54 -6.95
C THR A 18 -2.19 -10.72 -6.35
N LEU A 19 -2.33 -9.50 -6.87
CA LEU A 19 -3.45 -8.64 -6.53
C LEU A 19 -4.27 -8.42 -7.80
N ASP A 20 -5.32 -9.21 -7.93
CA ASP A 20 -6.21 -9.19 -9.10
C ASP A 20 -7.65 -9.39 -8.63
N ALA A 21 -8.55 -9.61 -9.58
CA ALA A 21 -9.96 -9.76 -9.27
C ALA A 21 -10.24 -10.87 -8.25
N ALA A 22 -9.40 -11.91 -8.23
CA ALA A 22 -9.64 -13.05 -7.33
C ALA A 22 -9.21 -12.74 -5.88
N THR A 23 -8.29 -11.81 -5.68
CA THR A 23 -7.70 -11.57 -4.35
C THR A 23 -8.01 -10.18 -3.80
N VAL A 24 -8.51 -9.29 -4.62
CA VAL A 24 -8.64 -7.88 -4.24
C VAL A 24 -9.64 -7.66 -3.11
N ASP A 25 -10.68 -8.47 -3.03
CA ASP A 25 -11.68 -8.28 -1.98
C ASP A 25 -11.08 -8.54 -0.61
N ALA A 26 -10.23 -9.56 -0.49
CA ALA A 26 -9.57 -9.84 0.78
C ALA A 26 -8.66 -8.69 1.20
N LEU A 27 -7.95 -8.10 0.24
CA LEU A 27 -7.09 -6.96 0.54
C LEU A 27 -7.93 -5.77 1.01
N ARG A 28 -8.97 -5.44 0.25
CA ARG A 28 -9.82 -4.29 0.58
C ARG A 28 -10.41 -4.46 1.97
N GLU A 29 -10.92 -5.64 2.26
CA GLU A 29 -11.53 -5.89 3.56
C GLU A 29 -10.51 -5.78 4.68
N ALA A 30 -9.31 -6.33 4.48
CA ALA A 30 -8.27 -6.24 5.50
C ALA A 30 -7.88 -4.80 5.79
N LEU A 31 -7.74 -3.99 4.74
CA LEU A 31 -7.38 -2.58 4.91
C LEU A 31 -8.47 -1.83 5.65
N LEU A 32 -9.72 -1.97 5.20
CA LEU A 32 -10.80 -1.20 5.79
C LEU A 32 -11.11 -1.63 7.21
N SER A 33 -11.14 -2.94 7.48
CA SER A 33 -11.45 -3.39 8.83
C SER A 33 -10.34 -3.00 9.81
N THR A 34 -9.08 -3.05 9.38
CA THR A 34 -7.98 -2.64 10.24
C THR A 34 -8.04 -1.15 10.54
N LEU A 35 -8.34 -0.34 9.52
CA LEU A 35 -8.47 1.11 9.73
C LEU A 35 -9.57 1.43 10.73
N HIS A 36 -10.73 0.79 10.59
CA HIS A 36 -11.87 1.10 11.43
C HIS A 36 -11.74 0.54 12.84
N ALA A 37 -11.19 -0.67 12.98
CA ALA A 37 -11.09 -1.31 14.29
C ALA A 37 -9.91 -0.78 15.10
N GLU A 38 -8.77 -0.54 14.45
CA GLU A 38 -7.55 -0.23 15.17
C GLU A 38 -7.19 1.26 15.15
N ARG A 39 -7.67 1.99 14.18
CA ARG A 39 -7.38 3.41 13.98
C ARG A 39 -5.90 3.71 14.20
N PRO A 40 -5.01 3.07 13.44
CA PRO A 40 -3.57 3.20 13.69
C PRO A 40 -3.07 4.60 13.35
N VAL A 41 -1.95 4.98 13.93
CA VAL A 41 -1.28 6.23 13.57
C VAL A 41 -0.90 6.21 12.11
N SER A 42 -0.34 5.07 11.65
CA SER A 42 -0.06 4.88 10.23
C SER A 42 -0.30 3.42 9.86
N MET A 43 -0.65 3.22 8.59
CA MET A 43 -0.82 1.90 8.02
C MET A 43 0.21 1.76 6.91
N ILE A 44 1.07 0.77 7.04
CA ILE A 44 2.14 0.49 6.09
C ILE A 44 1.76 -0.77 5.35
N VAL A 45 1.53 -0.65 4.04
CA VAL A 45 1.23 -1.81 3.21
C VAL A 45 2.52 -2.27 2.59
N ASP A 46 2.99 -3.43 3.01
CA ASP A 46 4.27 -3.97 2.55
C ASP A 46 4.02 -4.83 1.31
N LEU A 47 4.58 -4.40 0.20
CA LEU A 47 4.38 -5.03 -1.10
C LEU A 47 5.59 -5.85 -1.55
N THR A 48 6.52 -6.13 -0.63
CA THR A 48 7.75 -6.85 -0.96
C THR A 48 7.49 -8.14 -1.71
N PHE A 49 6.47 -8.88 -1.31
CA PHE A 49 6.19 -10.20 -1.87
C PHE A 49 4.98 -10.21 -2.81
N VAL A 50 4.57 -9.04 -3.30
CA VAL A 50 3.55 -8.97 -4.32
C VAL A 50 4.21 -9.18 -5.67
N THR A 51 3.78 -10.22 -6.38
CA THR A 51 4.40 -10.61 -7.64
C THR A 51 3.71 -10.01 -8.86
N PHE A 52 2.45 -9.61 -8.71
CA PHE A 52 1.67 -9.05 -9.81
C PHE A 52 0.55 -8.21 -9.26
N MET A 53 0.21 -7.13 -9.97
CA MET A 53 -0.92 -6.28 -9.60
C MET A 53 -1.53 -5.74 -10.87
N ASP A 54 -2.87 -5.86 -10.99
CA ASP A 54 -3.59 -5.22 -12.09
C ASP A 54 -4.38 -4.02 -11.56
N SER A 55 -5.25 -3.48 -12.41
CA SER A 55 -6.00 -2.28 -12.04
C SER A 55 -6.92 -2.51 -10.85
N MET A 56 -7.37 -3.75 -10.62
CA MET A 56 -8.20 -4.03 -9.45
C MET A 56 -7.42 -3.88 -8.16
N GLY A 57 -6.17 -4.38 -8.15
CA GLY A 57 -5.30 -4.20 -7.00
C GLY A 57 -4.99 -2.75 -6.73
N ILE A 58 -4.70 -2.00 -7.80
CA ILE A 58 -4.45 -0.57 -7.66
C ILE A 58 -5.68 0.11 -7.05
N GLY A 59 -6.88 -0.24 -7.53
CA GLY A 59 -8.10 0.34 -6.99
C GLY A 59 -8.29 0.06 -5.51
N ALA A 60 -7.92 -1.14 -5.06
CA ALA A 60 -8.03 -1.47 -3.64
C ALA A 60 -7.07 -0.62 -2.80
N LEU A 61 -5.87 -0.38 -3.31
CA LEU A 61 -4.91 0.48 -2.60
C LEU A 61 -5.43 1.90 -2.52
N VAL A 62 -6.03 2.41 -3.59
CA VAL A 62 -6.61 3.76 -3.58
C VAL A 62 -7.77 3.83 -2.59
N THR A 63 -8.61 2.79 -2.52
CA THR A 63 -9.69 2.73 -1.56
C THR A 63 -9.14 2.80 -0.14
N GLY A 64 -8.08 2.04 0.14
CA GLY A 64 -7.45 2.08 1.47
C GLY A 64 -6.88 3.45 1.79
N TYR A 65 -6.23 4.08 0.81
CA TYR A 65 -5.67 5.40 0.99
C TYR A 65 -6.76 6.42 1.35
N ASN A 66 -7.86 6.41 0.62
CA ASN A 66 -8.94 7.36 0.89
C ASN A 66 -9.57 7.13 2.25
N ALA A 67 -9.77 5.86 2.62
CA ALA A 67 -10.32 5.56 3.93
C ALA A 67 -9.37 5.99 5.05
N ALA A 68 -8.07 5.80 4.84
CA ALA A 68 -7.07 6.22 5.82
C ALA A 68 -7.11 7.73 6.03
N ARG A 69 -7.24 8.48 4.95
CA ARG A 69 -7.36 9.94 5.07
C ARG A 69 -8.56 10.34 5.91
N GLU A 70 -9.68 9.65 5.72
CA GLU A 70 -10.90 9.97 6.46
C GLU A 70 -10.75 9.70 7.95
N THR A 71 -9.92 8.73 8.31
CA THR A 71 -9.70 8.39 9.73
C THR A 71 -8.46 9.04 10.31
N GLY A 72 -7.78 9.87 9.55
CA GLY A 72 -6.57 10.54 10.03
C GLY A 72 -5.36 9.63 10.13
N THR A 73 -5.38 8.52 9.42
CA THR A 73 -4.28 7.55 9.42
C THR A 73 -3.37 7.84 8.22
N ARG A 74 -2.06 7.80 8.46
CA ARG A 74 -1.09 7.91 7.39
C ARG A 74 -1.04 6.59 6.64
N PHE A 75 -1.06 6.63 5.31
CA PHE A 75 -1.08 5.42 4.48
C PHE A 75 0.18 5.39 3.64
N VAL A 76 0.98 4.34 3.79
CA VAL A 76 2.30 4.25 3.16
C VAL A 76 2.41 2.90 2.47
N LEU A 77 2.92 2.90 1.22
CA LEU A 77 3.30 1.67 0.54
C LEU A 77 4.79 1.46 0.73
N ARG A 78 5.18 0.22 0.99
CA ARG A 78 6.59 -0.09 1.26
C ARG A 78 7.07 -1.20 0.34
N ASN A 79 8.23 -0.98 -0.26
CA ASN A 79 8.97 -1.98 -1.06
C ASN A 79 8.16 -2.55 -2.23
N PRO A 80 7.49 -1.73 -3.06
CA PRO A 80 6.88 -2.27 -4.26
C PRO A 80 7.98 -2.78 -5.19
N SER A 81 7.72 -3.92 -5.85
CA SER A 81 8.64 -4.41 -6.86
C SER A 81 8.72 -3.40 -8.01
N GLU A 82 9.72 -3.58 -8.87
CA GLU A 82 9.85 -2.69 -10.01
C GLU A 82 8.61 -2.73 -10.90
N PHE A 83 8.04 -3.93 -11.08
CA PHE A 83 6.82 -4.07 -11.86
C PHE A 83 5.66 -3.28 -11.24
N VAL A 84 5.45 -3.45 -9.94
CA VAL A 84 4.36 -2.77 -9.22
C VAL A 84 4.59 -1.27 -9.22
N HIS A 85 5.83 -0.84 -8.98
CA HIS A 85 6.15 0.58 -8.98
C HIS A 85 5.84 1.20 -10.33
N ARG A 86 6.18 0.49 -11.43
CA ARG A 86 5.88 0.99 -12.76
C ARG A 86 4.38 1.13 -12.98
N GLN A 87 3.60 0.17 -12.50
CA GLN A 87 2.15 0.28 -12.60
C GLN A 87 1.63 1.53 -11.92
N LEU A 88 2.15 1.82 -10.74
CA LEU A 88 1.73 3.01 -10.00
C LEU A 88 2.18 4.29 -10.70
N ARG A 89 3.38 4.28 -11.27
CA ARG A 89 3.89 5.44 -11.97
C ARG A 89 3.08 5.73 -13.24
N VAL A 90 2.76 4.70 -14.00
CA VAL A 90 2.01 4.85 -15.24
C VAL A 90 0.62 5.42 -14.98
N THR A 91 0.03 5.06 -13.85
CA THR A 91 -1.30 5.56 -13.48
C THR A 91 -1.24 6.89 -12.74
N GLY A 92 -0.04 7.44 -12.52
CA GLY A 92 0.12 8.73 -11.87
C GLY A 92 -0.06 8.70 -10.36
N LEU A 93 0.10 7.55 -9.74
CA LEU A 93 -0.21 7.40 -8.31
C LEU A 93 1.01 7.40 -7.40
N THR A 94 2.22 7.51 -7.95
CA THR A 94 3.41 7.44 -7.10
C THR A 94 3.44 8.55 -6.07
N GLU A 95 3.05 9.76 -6.45
CA GLU A 95 3.04 10.88 -5.52
C GLU A 95 2.02 10.67 -4.41
N MET A 96 0.84 10.19 -4.79
CA MET A 96 -0.22 9.95 -3.80
C MET A 96 0.28 9.03 -2.69
N PHE A 97 1.04 8.00 -3.05
CA PHE A 97 1.50 7.01 -2.08
C PHE A 97 2.87 7.33 -1.50
N GLY A 98 3.42 8.50 -1.80
CA GLY A 98 4.69 8.91 -1.24
C GLY A 98 5.89 8.16 -1.79
N LEU A 99 5.81 7.65 -3.01
CA LEU A 99 6.89 6.91 -3.64
C LEU A 99 7.71 7.82 -4.53
N SER A 100 8.99 7.48 -4.70
CA SER A 100 9.82 8.20 -5.65
C SER A 100 9.37 7.86 -7.06
N GLN A 101 9.74 8.74 -8.01
CA GLN A 101 9.39 8.50 -9.41
C GLN A 101 10.22 7.37 -10.03
N THR A 102 11.31 6.99 -9.40
CA THR A 102 12.20 5.98 -9.91
C THR A 102 12.15 4.74 -9.05
N ALA A 103 11.81 3.61 -9.66
CA ALA A 103 11.68 2.37 -8.93
C ALA A 103 13.03 1.96 -8.32
N GLY A 104 12.97 1.49 -7.09
CA GLY A 104 14.14 0.96 -6.41
C GLY A 104 15.21 1.96 -6.09
N SER A 105 15.00 3.22 -6.36
CA SER A 105 15.97 4.22 -6.18
C SER A 105 15.90 4.78 -4.82
N ALA A 106 16.94 4.60 -4.14
CA ALA A 106 17.06 5.40 -2.99
C ALA A 106 17.71 6.62 -3.42
N GLN A 107 17.50 7.48 -3.79
CA GLN A 107 18.26 8.42 -4.24
C GLN A 107 18.30 9.58 -3.76
N PRO A 108 18.83 9.72 -3.54
CA PRO A 108 18.70 10.56 -2.92
C PRO A 108 18.88 11.88 -3.26
N HIS A 109 18.95 12.04 -3.57
CA HIS A 109 19.03 12.94 -3.80
C HIS A 109 18.67 13.74 -4.10
N THR A 110 18.76 14.09 -4.18
CA THR A 110 18.54 14.72 -4.57
C THR A 110 18.22 15.28 -4.56
N PRO A 111 18.36 15.78 -4.69
CA PRO A 111 18.07 16.69 -4.61
C PRO A 111 17.63 17.30 -4.72
#